data_071770a0f35979503170b9afedf52a92
#
_entry.id   071770a0f35979503170b9afedf52a92
#
_cell.length_a   1.000
_cell.length_b   1.000
_cell.length_c   1.000
_cell.angle_alpha   90.00
_cell.angle_beta   90.00
_cell.angle_gamma   90.00
#
_symmetry.space_group_name_H-M   'P 1'
#
loop_
_entity.id
_entity.type
_entity.pdbx_description
1 polymer ?
#
loop_
_entity_poly.entity_id
_entity_poly.type
_entity_poly.pdbx_seq_one_letter_code
_entity_poly.pdbx_strand_id
1 'polypeptide(L)'
;MEITETGFRAPRYVLIAVDIAQKIVQGVYSPGEKLHGRSTLAGIYRVSPETIRKAVALLAEAGVLKVIHGTGIIIQSTEAAKAYVVQADYEVQIRRSVAHFYRLLEEHKRLGIEMEKVLTEIINYLPTN
;
A
#
# COMPACT_ATOMS: atom_id res chain seq x y z
N MET A 1 -3.46 8.80 -5.77
CA MET A 1 -3.65 7.40 -5.43
C MET A 1 -4.84 6.85 -6.21
N GLU A 2 -4.64 5.79 -6.96
CA GLU A 2 -5.69 5.19 -7.76
C GLU A 2 -6.46 4.15 -6.97
N ILE A 3 -7.77 4.04 -7.24
CA ILE A 3 -8.61 2.99 -6.69
C ILE A 3 -8.64 1.84 -7.69
N THR A 4 -8.21 0.66 -7.27
CA THR A 4 -8.25 -0.57 -8.07
C THR A 4 -9.45 -1.41 -7.69
N GLU A 5 -9.57 -2.60 -8.26
CA GLU A 5 -10.59 -3.59 -7.86
C GLU A 5 -10.56 -3.91 -6.37
N THR A 6 -9.39 -3.78 -5.74
CA THR A 6 -9.25 -3.94 -4.29
C THR A 6 -9.50 -2.65 -3.52
N GLY A 7 -9.82 -1.56 -4.22
CA GLY A 7 -10.16 -0.27 -3.66
C GLY A 7 -8.97 0.67 -3.46
N PHE A 8 -7.72 0.22 -3.68
CA PHE A 8 -6.59 1.05 -3.33
C PHE A 8 -5.28 0.63 -4.01
N ARG A 9 -4.54 1.62 -4.51
CA ARG A 9 -3.22 1.41 -5.09
C ARG A 9 -2.20 2.38 -4.50
N ALA A 10 -1.09 1.86 -3.99
CA ALA A 10 -0.02 2.67 -3.42
C ALA A 10 0.75 3.45 -4.51
N PRO A 11 1.30 4.63 -4.18
CA PRO A 11 2.22 5.33 -5.06
C PRO A 11 3.47 4.50 -5.38
N ARG A 12 4.10 4.77 -6.54
CA ARG A 12 5.28 4.03 -6.98
C ARG A 12 6.40 4.01 -5.94
N TYR A 13 6.68 5.13 -5.30
CA TYR A 13 7.76 5.19 -4.32
C TYR A 13 7.51 4.31 -3.09
N VAL A 14 6.26 4.11 -2.70
CA VAL A 14 5.90 3.19 -1.61
C VAL A 14 6.17 1.74 -2.02
N LEU A 15 5.80 1.37 -3.25
CA LEU A 15 6.04 0.02 -3.78
C LEU A 15 7.53 -0.27 -3.91
N ILE A 16 8.31 0.71 -4.33
CA ILE A 16 9.77 0.58 -4.44
C ILE A 16 10.40 0.37 -3.06
N ALA A 17 9.96 1.13 -2.06
CA ALA A 17 10.45 0.96 -0.69
C ALA A 17 10.21 -0.46 -0.18
N VAL A 18 9.01 -1.01 -0.40
CA VAL A 18 8.68 -2.38 -0.02
C VAL A 18 9.55 -3.39 -0.78
N ASP A 19 9.76 -3.17 -2.08
CA ASP A 19 10.59 -4.07 -2.90
C ASP A 19 12.03 -4.11 -2.40
N ILE A 20 12.62 -2.97 -2.08
CA ILE A 20 13.96 -2.91 -1.52
C ILE A 20 14.02 -3.61 -0.16
N ALA A 21 13.04 -3.38 0.71
CA ALA A 21 12.96 -4.03 2.02
C ALA A 21 12.86 -5.56 1.87
N GLN A 22 12.04 -6.04 0.94
CA GLN A 22 11.93 -7.47 0.65
C GLN A 22 13.24 -8.07 0.17
N LYS A 23 13.99 -7.38 -0.67
CA LYS A 23 15.31 -7.83 -1.13
C LYS A 23 16.31 -7.94 0.02
N ILE A 24 16.23 -7.04 0.99
CA ILE A 24 17.05 -7.13 2.21
C ILE A 24 16.65 -8.37 3.04
N VAL A 25 15.36 -8.60 3.21
CA VAL A 25 14.85 -9.78 3.92
C VAL A 25 15.30 -11.07 3.24
N GLN A 26 15.30 -11.09 1.91
CA GLN A 26 15.71 -12.24 1.11
C GLN A 26 17.23 -12.44 1.04
N GLY A 27 18.01 -11.52 1.60
CA GLY A 27 19.47 -11.62 1.58
C GLY A 27 20.13 -11.10 0.31
N VAL A 28 19.37 -10.47 -0.61
CA VAL A 28 19.95 -9.86 -1.83
C VAL A 28 20.87 -8.70 -1.44
N TYR A 29 20.50 -7.96 -0.43
CA TYR A 29 21.33 -6.90 0.17
C TYR A 29 21.54 -7.23 1.65
N SER A 30 22.76 -7.08 2.13
CA SER A 30 23.12 -7.38 3.52
C SER A 30 23.47 -6.13 4.30
N PRO A 31 23.31 -6.13 5.64
CA PRO A 31 23.73 -4.99 6.47
C PRO A 31 25.20 -4.63 6.22
N GLY A 32 25.47 -3.35 6.12
CA GLY A 32 26.79 -2.82 5.81
C GLY A 32 27.09 -2.66 4.32
N GLU A 33 26.29 -3.28 3.45
CA GLU A 33 26.46 -3.11 2.01
C GLU A 33 25.99 -1.73 1.56
N LYS A 34 26.64 -1.22 0.54
CA LYS A 34 26.27 0.02 -0.12
C LYS A 34 25.26 -0.30 -1.22
N LEU A 35 24.11 0.31 -1.15
CA LEU A 35 23.10 0.22 -2.20
C LEU A 35 23.53 1.08 -3.40
N HIS A 36 23.01 0.78 -4.57
CA HIS A 36 23.22 1.62 -5.76
C HIS A 36 22.78 3.06 -5.50
N GLY A 37 23.44 4.01 -6.15
CA GLY A 37 23.07 5.41 -6.07
C GLY A 37 21.68 5.70 -6.65
N ARG A 38 21.12 6.84 -6.34
CA ARG A 38 19.77 7.23 -6.74
C ARG A 38 19.55 7.16 -8.26
N SER A 39 20.51 7.62 -9.04
CA SER A 39 20.40 7.60 -10.51
C SER A 39 20.36 6.18 -11.05
N THR A 40 21.18 5.29 -10.50
CA THR A 40 21.20 3.88 -10.90
C THR A 40 19.90 3.19 -10.52
N LEU A 41 19.42 3.42 -9.29
CA LEU A 41 18.13 2.87 -8.85
C LEU A 41 16.98 3.43 -9.70
N ALA A 42 17.02 4.70 -10.05
CA ALA A 42 16.01 5.30 -10.92
C ALA A 42 15.95 4.58 -12.28
N GLY A 43 17.10 4.23 -12.83
CA GLY A 43 17.18 3.44 -14.07
C GLY A 43 16.63 2.02 -13.88
N ILE A 44 16.98 1.35 -12.80
CA ILE A 44 16.53 -0.01 -12.50
C ILE A 44 15.01 -0.07 -12.36
N TYR A 45 14.43 0.85 -11.61
CA TYR A 45 12.98 0.90 -11.36
C TYR A 45 12.19 1.69 -12.40
N ARG A 46 12.88 2.32 -13.34
CA ARG A 46 12.27 3.14 -14.41
C ARG A 46 11.38 4.26 -13.86
N VAL A 47 11.94 4.99 -12.93
CA VAL A 47 11.29 6.15 -12.29
C VAL A 47 12.26 7.32 -12.22
N SER A 48 11.77 8.48 -11.80
CA SER A 48 12.63 9.64 -11.61
C SER A 48 13.54 9.46 -10.37
N PRO A 49 14.71 10.12 -10.32
CA PRO A 49 15.53 10.13 -9.11
C PRO A 49 14.80 10.66 -7.87
N GLU A 50 13.84 11.58 -8.06
CA GLU A 50 13.03 12.11 -6.97
C GLU A 50 12.11 11.03 -6.37
N THR A 51 11.55 10.14 -7.19
CA THR A 51 10.78 9.00 -6.72
C THR A 51 11.64 8.07 -5.87
N ILE A 52 12.88 7.81 -6.29
CA ILE A 52 13.84 7.02 -5.51
C ILE A 52 14.18 7.73 -4.19
N ARG A 53 14.38 9.04 -4.21
CA ARG A 53 14.66 9.81 -2.99
C ARG A 53 13.54 9.63 -1.97
N LYS A 54 12.29 9.66 -2.40
CA LYS A 54 11.13 9.44 -1.52
C LYS A 54 11.11 8.02 -0.96
N ALA A 55 11.38 7.01 -1.79
CA ALA A 55 11.43 5.61 -1.34
C ALA A 55 12.54 5.40 -0.31
N VAL A 56 13.72 5.93 -0.58
CA VAL A 56 14.88 5.85 0.33
C VAL A 56 14.57 6.57 1.65
N ALA A 57 13.90 7.72 1.60
CA ALA A 57 13.51 8.45 2.81
C ALA A 57 12.59 7.63 3.71
N LEU A 58 11.63 6.90 3.15
CA LEU A 58 10.75 6.01 3.92
C LEU A 58 11.55 4.92 4.64
N LEU A 59 12.49 4.31 3.95
CA LEU A 59 13.32 3.24 4.51
C LEU A 59 14.31 3.77 5.54
N ALA A 60 14.85 4.97 5.33
CA ALA A 60 15.75 5.61 6.29
C ALA A 60 15.00 5.93 7.59
N GLU A 61 13.79 6.45 7.49
CA GLU A 61 12.93 6.75 8.63
C GLU A 61 12.60 5.49 9.43
N ALA A 62 12.42 4.37 8.75
CA ALA A 62 12.14 3.07 9.37
C ALA A 62 13.38 2.36 9.92
N GLY A 63 14.57 2.93 9.75
CA GLY A 63 15.81 2.33 10.23
C GLY A 63 16.34 1.18 9.38
N VAL A 64 15.78 0.97 8.18
CA VAL A 64 16.18 -0.12 7.28
C VAL A 64 17.53 0.17 6.64
N LEU A 65 17.76 1.41 6.29
CA LEU A 65 19.00 1.89 5.69
C LEU A 65 19.31 3.28 6.19
N LYS A 66 20.48 3.79 5.85
CA LYS A 66 20.86 5.18 6.15
C LYS A 66 21.55 5.80 4.96
N VAL A 67 21.36 7.10 4.81
CA VAL A 67 22.03 7.89 3.79
C VAL A 67 23.18 8.63 4.45
N ILE A 68 24.42 8.38 3.99
CA ILE A 68 25.60 9.02 4.50
C ILE A 68 26.09 9.98 3.44
N HIS A 69 26.15 11.26 3.79
CA HIS A 69 26.64 12.30 2.88
C HIS A 69 28.05 11.96 2.39
N GLY A 70 28.25 12.00 1.08
CA GLY A 70 29.53 11.69 0.45
C GLY A 70 29.83 10.20 0.29
N THR A 71 29.10 9.31 0.97
CA THR A 71 29.30 7.85 0.89
C THR A 71 28.20 7.17 0.10
N GLY A 72 26.94 7.51 0.38
CA GLY A 72 25.78 6.93 -0.29
C GLY A 72 24.82 6.26 0.68
N ILE A 73 24.10 5.27 0.17
CA ILE A 73 23.04 4.57 0.89
C ILE A 73 23.61 3.25 1.43
N ILE A 74 23.53 3.05 2.74
CA ILE A 74 24.07 1.86 3.41
C ILE A 74 22.93 1.08 4.04
N ILE A 75 22.87 -0.22 3.77
CA ILE A 75 21.91 -1.12 4.42
C ILE A 75 22.23 -1.21 5.90
N GLN A 76 21.24 -1.00 6.75
CA GLN A 76 21.46 -0.89 8.19
C GLN A 76 20.97 -2.10 8.96
N SER A 77 19.75 -2.58 8.70
CA SER A 77 19.13 -3.60 9.53
C SER A 77 18.17 -4.49 8.76
N THR A 78 18.46 -5.80 8.76
CA THR A 78 17.53 -6.80 8.24
C THR A 78 16.28 -6.91 9.09
N GLU A 79 16.41 -6.77 10.41
CA GLU A 79 15.26 -6.82 11.31
C GLU A 79 14.29 -5.67 11.06
N ALA A 80 14.83 -4.46 10.84
CA ALA A 80 14.01 -3.31 10.47
C ALA A 80 13.32 -3.52 9.11
N ALA A 81 14.00 -4.16 8.16
CA ALA A 81 13.42 -4.50 6.86
C ALA A 81 12.25 -5.49 7.00
N LYS A 82 12.40 -6.51 7.85
CA LYS A 82 11.32 -7.47 8.14
C LYS A 82 10.10 -6.76 8.74
N ALA A 83 10.32 -5.90 9.73
CA ALA A 83 9.25 -5.14 10.35
C ALA A 83 8.55 -4.23 9.33
N TYR A 84 9.31 -3.61 8.44
CA TYR A 84 8.77 -2.75 7.38
C TYR A 84 7.85 -3.53 6.43
N VAL A 85 8.28 -4.69 5.98
CA VAL A 85 7.49 -5.55 5.08
C VAL A 85 6.19 -6.01 5.76
N VAL A 86 6.27 -6.45 7.00
CA VAL A 86 5.10 -6.89 7.77
C VAL A 86 4.10 -5.74 7.92
N GLN A 87 4.58 -4.55 8.26
CA GLN A 87 3.73 -3.37 8.41
C GLN A 87 3.06 -2.99 7.09
N ALA A 88 3.78 -3.06 5.99
CA ALA A 88 3.23 -2.76 4.66
C ALA A 88 2.14 -3.75 4.27
N ASP A 89 2.34 -5.04 4.50
CA ASP A 89 1.34 -6.08 4.23
C ASP A 89 0.07 -5.86 5.08
N TYR A 90 0.25 -5.54 6.33
CA TYR A 90 -0.86 -5.27 7.25
C TYR A 90 -1.70 -4.08 6.78
N GLU A 91 -1.05 -2.99 6.37
CA GLU A 91 -1.73 -1.81 5.83
C GLU A 91 -2.53 -2.13 4.57
N VAL A 92 -1.97 -2.92 3.67
CA VAL A 92 -2.66 -3.35 2.45
C VAL A 92 -3.91 -4.15 2.80
N GLN A 93 -3.81 -5.09 3.74
CA GLN A 93 -4.95 -5.90 4.15
C GLN A 93 -6.05 -5.06 4.80
N ILE A 94 -5.69 -4.11 5.65
CA ILE A 94 -6.66 -3.20 6.26
C ILE A 94 -7.39 -2.39 5.18
N ARG A 95 -6.67 -1.82 4.24
CA ARG A 95 -7.26 -1.03 3.15
C ARG A 95 -8.22 -1.85 2.30
N ARG A 96 -7.85 -3.11 2.00
CA ARG A 96 -8.73 -4.04 1.28
C ARG A 96 -10.00 -4.32 2.06
N SER A 97 -9.88 -4.56 3.36
CA SER A 97 -11.02 -4.84 4.23
C SER A 97 -11.95 -3.63 4.33
N VAL A 98 -11.39 -2.43 4.46
CA VAL A 98 -12.18 -1.19 4.48
C VAL A 98 -12.92 -0.99 3.16
N ALA A 99 -12.24 -1.17 2.03
CA ALA A 99 -12.87 -1.05 0.72
C ALA A 99 -14.00 -2.07 0.54
N HIS A 100 -13.77 -3.31 0.97
CA HIS A 100 -14.81 -4.35 0.94
C HIS A 100 -16.00 -3.98 1.80
N PHE A 101 -15.75 -3.47 3.00
CA PHE A 101 -16.82 -3.00 3.89
C PHE A 101 -17.67 -1.90 3.23
N TYR A 102 -17.03 -0.92 2.60
CA TYR A 102 -17.78 0.14 1.92
C TYR A 102 -18.62 -0.40 0.76
N ARG A 103 -18.13 -1.38 0.01
CA ARG A 103 -18.93 -2.02 -1.05
C ARG A 103 -20.15 -2.73 -0.47
N LEU A 104 -19.97 -3.47 0.62
CA LEU A 104 -21.08 -4.15 1.30
C LEU A 104 -22.08 -3.16 1.85
N LEU A 105 -21.62 -2.04 2.38
CA LEU A 105 -22.50 -0.99 2.89
C LEU A 105 -23.36 -0.39 1.76
N GLU A 106 -22.78 -0.14 0.59
CA GLU A 106 -23.51 0.37 -0.56
C GLU A 106 -24.55 -0.65 -1.05
N GLU A 107 -24.21 -1.93 -1.10
CA GLU A 107 -25.17 -2.99 -1.43
C GLU A 107 -26.31 -3.06 -0.43
N HIS A 108 -26.00 -2.94 0.85
CA HIS A 108 -27.01 -2.94 1.90
C HIS A 108 -27.98 -1.78 1.74
N LYS A 109 -27.49 -0.59 1.46
CA LYS A 109 -28.35 0.58 1.21
C LYS A 109 -29.23 0.37 0.00
N ARG A 110 -28.68 -0.15 -1.10
CA ARG A 110 -29.43 -0.41 -2.32
C ARG A 110 -30.55 -1.43 -2.06
N LEU A 111 -30.24 -2.54 -1.39
CA LEU A 111 -31.23 -3.56 -1.03
C LEU A 111 -32.31 -2.99 -0.12
N GLY A 112 -31.95 -2.14 0.83
CA GLY A 112 -32.90 -1.47 1.68
C GLY A 112 -33.90 -0.62 0.89
N ILE A 113 -33.43 0.13 -0.10
CA ILE A 113 -34.28 0.93 -0.99
C ILE A 113 -35.20 0.02 -1.81
N GLU A 114 -34.69 -1.07 -2.37
CA GLU A 114 -35.49 -2.02 -3.12
C GLU A 114 -36.57 -2.69 -2.26
N MET A 115 -36.22 -3.05 -1.02
CA MET A 115 -37.16 -3.61 -0.07
C MET A 115 -38.29 -2.63 0.26
N GLU A 116 -37.98 -1.36 0.45
CA GLU A 116 -38.98 -0.32 0.67
C GLU A 116 -39.93 -0.17 -0.51
N LYS A 117 -39.40 -0.24 -1.74
CA LYS A 117 -40.24 -0.16 -2.95
C LYS A 117 -41.20 -1.33 -3.03
N VAL A 118 -40.70 -2.54 -2.79
CA VAL A 118 -41.53 -3.74 -2.81
C VAL A 118 -42.60 -3.67 -1.73
N LEU A 119 -42.24 -3.22 -0.53
CA LEU A 119 -43.18 -3.05 0.57
C LEU A 119 -44.30 -2.06 0.19
N THR A 120 -43.93 -0.92 -0.42
CA THR A 120 -44.88 0.08 -0.89
C THR A 120 -45.84 -0.52 -1.92
N GLU A 121 -45.33 -1.33 -2.86
CA GLU A 121 -46.16 -2.01 -3.85
C GLU A 121 -47.16 -2.93 -3.17
N ILE A 122 -46.72 -3.75 -2.21
CA ILE A 122 -47.57 -4.66 -1.44
C ILE A 122 -48.70 -3.87 -0.75
N ILE A 123 -48.35 -2.77 -0.08
CA ILE A 123 -49.31 -1.93 0.63
C ILE A 123 -50.37 -1.39 -0.33
N ASN A 124 -49.95 -0.97 -1.53
CA ASN A 124 -50.85 -0.41 -2.54
C ASN A 124 -51.83 -1.47 -3.08
N TYR A 125 -51.50 -2.76 -3.02
CA TYR A 125 -52.37 -3.85 -3.43
C TYR A 125 -53.26 -4.40 -2.31
N LEU A 126 -53.04 -3.99 -1.07
CA LEU A 126 -53.85 -4.44 0.04
C LEU A 126 -55.22 -3.76 0.01
N PRO A 127 -56.28 -4.51 0.34
CA PRO A 127 -57.60 -3.91 0.39
C PRO A 127 -57.70 -2.85 1.50
N THR A 128 -58.31 -1.72 1.16
CA THR A 128 -58.56 -0.64 2.12
C THR A 128 -59.97 -0.83 2.71
N ASN A 129 -60.06 -0.73 4.02
CA ASN A 129 -61.36 -0.78 4.72
C ASN A 129 -62.01 0.57 4.76
#